data_3e856d5a6a0a9bbd84607d9df13cf520
#
_entry.id   3e856d5a6a0a9bbd84607d9df13cf520
#
_cell.length_a   1.000
_cell.length_b   1.000
_cell.length_c   1.000
_cell.angle_alpha   90.00
_cell.angle_beta   90.00
_cell.angle_gamma   90.00
#
_symmetry.space_group_name_H-M   'P 1'
#
loop_
_entity.id
_entity.type
_entity.pdbx_description
1 polymer ?
#
loop_
_entity_poly.entity_id
_entity_poly.type
_entity_poly.pdbx_seq_one_letter_code
_entity_poly.pdbx_strand_id
1 'polypeptide(L)'
;MPGKLVSRMSERGCHTLNETDTIKIASQALSEKKIGCMPVLDKNKLVVGIISERDLSQFIYKERFNLNISISQIMSKDLITCDLNTSVTELMDEMTEKKIRHILIMEDKKLLGIVSIGDVVNHLIAKIKEENKNLKDYINSY
;
A
#
# COMPACT_ATOMS: atom_id res chain seq x y z
N MET A 1 -11.64 -9.77 14.53
CA MET A 1 -11.32 -8.53 15.23
C MET A 1 -11.13 -7.42 14.23
N PRO A 2 -11.74 -6.26 14.47
CA PRO A 2 -11.46 -5.09 13.61
C PRO A 2 -9.97 -4.81 13.60
N GLY A 3 -9.43 -4.44 12.45
CA GLY A 3 -8.03 -4.07 12.30
C GLY A 3 -7.01 -5.19 12.27
N LYS A 4 -7.44 -6.46 12.29
CA LYS A 4 -6.50 -7.59 12.29
C LYS A 4 -5.57 -7.60 11.08
N LEU A 5 -6.08 -7.37 9.87
CA LEU A 5 -5.25 -7.28 8.66
C LEU A 5 -4.30 -6.09 8.75
N VAL A 6 -4.82 -4.92 9.11
CA VAL A 6 -4.03 -3.69 9.23
C VAL A 6 -2.92 -3.87 10.26
N SER A 7 -3.23 -4.49 11.40
CA SER A 7 -2.23 -4.78 12.44
C SER A 7 -1.08 -5.64 11.91
N ARG A 8 -1.39 -6.71 11.17
CA ARG A 8 -0.36 -7.56 10.55
C ARG A 8 0.49 -6.79 9.54
N MET A 9 -0.15 -5.95 8.71
CA MET A 9 0.58 -5.17 7.72
C MET A 9 1.47 -4.11 8.38
N SER A 10 1.04 -3.54 9.51
CA SER A 10 1.88 -2.61 10.28
C SER A 10 3.13 -3.29 10.84
N GLU A 11 3.00 -4.54 11.28
CA GLU A 11 4.15 -5.32 11.75
C GLU A 11 5.13 -5.64 10.62
N ARG A 12 4.62 -5.88 9.42
CA ARG A 12 5.45 -6.07 8.22
C ARG A 12 6.23 -4.82 7.88
N GLY A 13 5.65 -3.63 8.14
CA GLY A 13 6.21 -2.36 7.74
C GLY A 13 6.12 -2.15 6.24
N CYS A 14 6.87 -1.18 5.73
CA CYS A 14 6.93 -0.92 4.29
C CYS A 14 8.24 -0.25 3.91
N HIS A 15 8.58 -0.37 2.64
CA HIS A 15 9.71 0.34 2.04
C HIS A 15 9.30 1.77 1.73
N THR A 16 10.22 2.70 1.90
CA THR A 16 9.98 4.13 1.66
C THR A 16 11.08 4.71 0.77
N LEU A 17 10.77 5.86 0.17
CA LEU A 17 11.72 6.66 -0.61
C LEU A 17 11.81 8.05 0.02
N ASN A 18 12.90 8.74 -0.27
CA ASN A 18 13.07 10.15 0.11
C ASN A 18 12.54 11.04 -1.01
N GLU A 19 11.97 12.19 -0.66
CA GLU A 19 11.43 13.13 -1.67
C GLU A 19 12.50 13.64 -2.64
N THR A 20 13.77 13.58 -2.24
CA THR A 20 14.90 13.98 -3.08
C THR A 20 15.40 12.85 -3.99
N ASP A 21 14.89 11.63 -3.84
CA ASP A 21 15.25 10.52 -4.72
C ASP A 21 14.78 10.81 -6.14
N THR A 22 15.51 10.29 -7.13
CA THR A 22 15.21 10.52 -8.54
C THR A 22 14.18 9.52 -9.06
N ILE A 23 13.61 9.84 -10.22
CA ILE A 23 12.71 8.93 -10.96
C ILE A 23 13.41 7.58 -11.20
N LYS A 24 14.70 7.61 -11.56
CA LYS A 24 15.48 6.40 -11.79
C LYS A 24 15.55 5.52 -10.53
N ILE A 25 15.86 6.13 -9.39
CA ILE A 25 15.94 5.42 -8.11
C ILE A 25 14.58 4.81 -7.75
N ALA A 26 13.50 5.56 -7.91
CA ALA A 26 12.15 5.07 -7.64
C ALA A 26 11.78 3.90 -8.55
N SER A 27 12.04 4.02 -9.84
CA SER A 27 11.78 2.94 -10.82
C SER A 27 12.53 1.67 -10.46
N GLN A 28 13.80 1.81 -10.11
CA GLN A 28 14.64 0.68 -9.71
C GLN A 28 14.10 0.02 -8.44
N ALA A 29 13.75 0.82 -7.43
CA ALA A 29 13.24 0.29 -6.17
C ALA A 29 11.92 -0.47 -6.34
N LEU A 30 10.96 0.09 -7.08
CA LEU A 30 9.69 -0.58 -7.34
C LEU A 30 9.88 -1.88 -8.12
N SER A 31 10.75 -1.86 -9.11
CA SER A 31 11.03 -3.03 -9.95
C SER A 31 11.71 -4.14 -9.15
N GLU A 32 12.77 -3.82 -8.42
CA GLU A 32 13.53 -4.80 -7.66
C GLU A 32 12.73 -5.41 -6.51
N LYS A 33 11.91 -4.61 -5.84
CA LYS A 33 11.08 -5.07 -4.73
C LYS A 33 9.75 -5.67 -5.17
N LYS A 34 9.44 -5.58 -6.47
CA LYS A 34 8.21 -6.11 -7.08
C LYS A 34 6.96 -5.57 -6.38
N ILE A 35 6.95 -4.28 -6.13
CA ILE A 35 5.81 -3.60 -5.48
C ILE A 35 5.31 -2.47 -6.38
N GLY A 36 4.03 -2.11 -6.21
CA GLY A 36 3.34 -1.15 -7.07
C GLY A 36 3.46 0.30 -6.63
N CYS A 37 3.77 0.54 -5.37
CA CYS A 37 3.95 1.90 -4.87
C CYS A 37 4.78 1.93 -3.60
N MET A 38 5.31 3.12 -3.28
CA MET A 38 6.07 3.37 -2.05
C MET A 38 5.72 4.74 -1.48
N PRO A 39 5.57 4.84 -0.16
CA PRO A 39 5.46 6.15 0.48
C PRO A 39 6.76 6.95 0.32
N VAL A 40 6.62 8.25 0.23
CA VAL A 40 7.74 9.20 0.10
C VAL A 40 7.82 10.04 1.36
N LEU A 41 9.00 10.09 1.94
CA LEU A 41 9.26 10.82 3.19
C LEU A 41 10.09 12.07 2.93
N ASP A 42 9.87 13.09 3.77
CA ASP A 42 10.73 14.27 3.78
C ASP A 42 11.95 14.06 4.71
N LYS A 43 12.77 15.09 4.87
CA LYS A 43 13.97 15.05 5.73
C LYS A 43 13.65 14.77 7.20
N ASN A 44 12.42 15.06 7.64
CA ASN A 44 11.96 14.81 9.00
C ASN A 44 11.27 13.44 9.14
N LYS A 45 11.31 12.62 8.10
CA LYS A 45 10.68 11.31 8.03
C LYS A 45 9.15 11.36 8.08
N LEU A 46 8.56 12.49 7.70
CA LEU A 46 7.12 12.61 7.55
C LEU A 46 6.72 12.24 6.13
N VAL A 47 5.58 11.58 5.98
CA VAL A 47 5.05 11.19 4.67
C VAL A 47 4.56 12.43 3.93
N VAL A 48 5.13 12.70 2.76
CA VAL A 48 4.77 13.87 1.94
C VAL A 48 4.11 13.48 0.63
N GLY A 49 4.14 12.20 0.28
CA GLY A 49 3.53 11.72 -0.95
C GLY A 49 3.62 10.22 -1.08
N ILE A 50 3.15 9.73 -2.22
CA ILE A 50 3.27 8.33 -2.60
C ILE A 50 3.64 8.29 -4.08
N ILE A 51 4.57 7.40 -4.44
CA ILE A 51 4.98 7.19 -5.82
C ILE A 51 4.54 5.79 -6.26
N SER A 52 3.93 5.69 -7.43
CA SER A 52 3.39 4.43 -7.94
C SER A 52 3.88 4.15 -9.35
N GLU A 53 3.71 2.89 -9.78
CA GLU A 53 3.94 2.51 -11.18
C GLU A 53 3.13 3.38 -12.14
N ARG A 54 1.92 3.78 -11.74
CA ARG A 54 1.06 4.65 -12.53
C ARG A 54 1.68 6.03 -12.73
N ASP A 55 2.28 6.59 -11.67
CA ASP A 55 2.96 7.88 -11.77
C ASP A 55 4.12 7.83 -12.76
N LEU A 56 4.88 6.73 -12.74
CA LEU A 56 5.98 6.51 -13.67
C LEU A 56 5.47 6.34 -15.11
N SER A 57 4.38 5.61 -15.28
CA SER A 57 3.74 5.41 -16.57
C SER A 57 3.25 6.75 -17.15
N GLN A 58 2.61 7.58 -16.35
CA GLN A 58 2.16 8.92 -16.76
C GLN A 58 3.33 9.83 -17.10
N PHE A 59 4.44 9.72 -16.37
CA PHE A 59 5.66 10.46 -16.66
C PHE A 59 6.18 10.15 -18.06
N ILE A 60 6.23 8.88 -18.42
CA ILE A 60 6.64 8.41 -19.75
C ILE A 60 5.63 8.87 -20.82
N TYR A 61 4.35 8.74 -20.54
CA TYR A 61 3.28 9.14 -21.47
C TYR A 61 3.37 10.61 -21.83
N LYS A 62 3.76 11.46 -20.88
CA LYS A 62 3.92 12.90 -21.12
C LYS A 62 5.23 13.25 -21.81
N GLU A 63 5.91 12.26 -22.37
CA GLU A 63 7.17 12.41 -23.10
C GLU A 63 8.28 13.07 -22.28
N ARG A 64 8.30 12.78 -20.99
CA ARG A 64 9.35 13.25 -20.09
C ARG A 64 10.41 12.17 -19.94
N PHE A 65 11.65 12.51 -20.30
CA PHE A 65 12.74 11.52 -20.34
C PHE A 65 13.87 11.80 -19.37
N ASN A 66 13.80 12.89 -18.61
CA ASN A 66 14.84 13.18 -17.63
C ASN A 66 14.60 12.37 -16.34
N LEU A 67 15.26 11.23 -16.22
CA LEU A 67 15.13 10.32 -15.08
C LEU A 67 15.82 10.83 -13.82
N ASN A 68 16.56 11.94 -13.91
CA ASN A 68 17.31 12.51 -12.78
C ASN A 68 16.54 13.58 -12.01
N ILE A 69 15.30 13.85 -12.38
CA ILE A 69 14.47 14.78 -11.61
C ILE A 69 13.97 14.10 -10.32
N SER A 70 13.65 14.92 -9.32
CA SER A 70 13.16 14.46 -8.03
C SER A 70 11.74 13.88 -8.16
N ILE A 71 11.47 12.79 -7.47
CA ILE A 71 10.12 12.19 -7.43
C ILE A 71 9.10 13.13 -6.80
N SER A 72 9.52 14.13 -6.03
CA SER A 72 8.61 15.15 -5.49
C SER A 72 7.83 15.89 -6.56
N GLN A 73 8.34 15.91 -7.80
CA GLN A 73 7.66 16.58 -8.92
C GLN A 73 6.52 15.76 -9.53
N ILE A 74 6.50 14.45 -9.32
CA ILE A 74 5.48 13.57 -9.93
C ILE A 74 4.68 12.75 -8.93
N MET A 75 5.10 12.68 -7.68
CA MET A 75 4.40 11.88 -6.66
C MET A 75 3.00 12.42 -6.41
N SER A 76 2.09 11.55 -6.02
CA SER A 76 0.77 11.96 -5.54
C SER A 76 0.89 12.49 -4.12
N LYS A 77 0.26 13.63 -3.85
CA LYS A 77 0.20 14.23 -2.51
C LYS A 77 -1.12 13.96 -1.80
N ASP A 78 -2.07 13.36 -2.49
CA ASP A 78 -3.35 12.92 -1.94
C ASP A 78 -3.15 11.64 -1.17
N LEU A 79 -2.88 11.76 0.13
CA LEU A 79 -2.62 10.60 0.98
C LEU A 79 -3.93 10.03 1.51
N ILE A 80 -4.20 8.77 1.17
CA ILE A 80 -5.32 8.03 1.73
C ILE A 80 -4.76 7.15 2.84
N THR A 81 -5.27 7.34 4.04
CA THR A 81 -4.73 6.70 5.23
C THR A 81 -5.80 5.93 6.00
N CYS A 82 -5.34 4.98 6.80
CA CYS A 82 -6.16 4.27 7.78
C CYS A 82 -5.39 4.17 9.08
N ASP A 83 -6.04 3.67 10.12
CA ASP A 83 -5.40 3.43 11.40
C ASP A 83 -5.45 1.94 11.76
N LEU A 84 -4.89 1.58 12.91
CA LEU A 84 -4.82 0.18 13.35
C LEU A 84 -6.19 -0.45 13.62
N ASN A 85 -7.23 0.37 13.77
CA ASN A 85 -8.59 -0.11 14.05
C ASN A 85 -9.46 -0.25 12.79
N THR A 86 -8.93 0.12 11.63
CA THR A 86 -9.67 0.06 10.38
C THR A 86 -9.94 -1.39 10.00
N SER A 87 -11.20 -1.72 9.69
CA SER A 87 -11.60 -3.07 9.31
C SER A 87 -11.33 -3.34 7.83
N VAL A 88 -11.32 -4.63 7.46
CA VAL A 88 -11.16 -5.05 6.06
C VAL A 88 -12.29 -4.47 5.21
N THR A 89 -13.52 -4.44 5.71
CA THR A 89 -14.66 -3.88 5.00
C THR A 89 -14.46 -2.40 4.71
N GLU A 90 -13.99 -1.64 5.70
CA GLU A 90 -13.69 -0.21 5.52
C GLU A 90 -12.58 0.00 4.47
N LEU A 91 -11.55 -0.84 4.48
CA LEU A 91 -10.49 -0.78 3.46
C LEU A 91 -11.04 -1.03 2.06
N MET A 92 -11.88 -2.06 1.91
CA MET A 92 -12.49 -2.40 0.62
C MET A 92 -13.37 -1.26 0.11
N ASP A 93 -14.16 -0.65 0.98
CA ASP A 93 -15.02 0.47 0.63
C ASP A 93 -14.18 1.66 0.14
N GLU A 94 -13.12 2.02 0.85
CA GLU A 94 -12.21 3.09 0.45
C GLU A 94 -11.55 2.82 -0.89
N MET A 95 -11.03 1.62 -1.08
CA MET A 95 -10.37 1.23 -2.32
C MET A 95 -11.33 1.27 -3.51
N THR A 96 -12.57 0.82 -3.30
CA THR A 96 -13.60 0.79 -4.33
C THR A 96 -14.08 2.20 -4.67
N GLU A 97 -14.42 2.99 -3.67
CA GLU A 97 -14.93 4.36 -3.86
C GLU A 97 -13.91 5.26 -4.53
N LYS A 98 -12.68 5.23 -4.04
CA LYS A 98 -11.61 6.12 -4.51
C LYS A 98 -10.81 5.53 -5.64
N LYS A 99 -11.10 4.29 -6.05
CA LYS A 99 -10.41 3.58 -7.13
C LYS A 99 -8.90 3.53 -6.90
N ILE A 100 -8.51 3.21 -5.68
CA ILE A 100 -7.13 3.10 -5.24
C ILE A 100 -6.80 1.67 -4.84
N ARG A 101 -5.52 1.31 -4.90
CA ARG A 101 -5.04 -0.05 -4.60
C ARG A 101 -4.16 -0.12 -3.36
N HIS A 102 -3.87 1.01 -2.75
CA HIS A 102 -2.97 1.09 -1.59
C HIS A 102 -3.50 2.12 -0.62
N ILE A 103 -3.42 1.79 0.68
CA ILE A 103 -3.80 2.70 1.75
C ILE A 103 -2.66 2.69 2.76
N LEU A 104 -2.24 3.88 3.20
CA LEU A 104 -1.18 4.01 4.21
C LEU A 104 -1.74 3.77 5.60
N ILE A 105 -0.98 3.05 6.42
CA ILE A 105 -1.33 2.82 7.82
C ILE A 105 -0.56 3.83 8.66
N MET A 106 -1.28 4.70 9.35
CA MET A 106 -0.70 5.81 10.10
C MET A 106 -1.16 5.78 11.56
N GLU A 107 -0.29 6.26 12.44
CA GLU A 107 -0.61 6.50 13.85
C GLU A 107 0.11 7.78 14.25
N ASP A 108 -0.65 8.83 14.62
CA ASP A 108 -0.09 10.12 15.05
C ASP A 108 1.00 10.66 14.11
N LYS A 109 0.73 10.76 12.83
CA LYS A 109 1.67 11.21 11.80
C LYS A 109 2.83 10.25 11.53
N LYS A 110 2.89 9.12 12.23
CA LYS A 110 3.91 8.11 12.02
C LYS A 110 3.42 7.07 11.02
N LEU A 111 4.24 6.78 10.00
CA LEU A 111 3.95 5.71 9.04
C LEU A 111 4.25 4.36 9.67
N LEU A 112 3.25 3.50 9.77
CA LEU A 112 3.41 2.14 10.29
C LEU A 112 3.55 1.11 9.19
N GLY A 113 2.93 1.35 8.03
CA GLY A 113 2.98 0.40 6.94
C GLY A 113 2.04 0.80 5.82
N ILE A 114 1.81 -0.15 4.93
CA ILE A 114 0.93 0.02 3.78
C ILE A 114 0.13 -1.26 3.58
N VAL A 115 -1.12 -1.12 3.17
CA VAL A 115 -1.97 -2.25 2.81
C VAL A 115 -2.39 -2.10 1.35
N SER A 116 -2.22 -3.19 0.59
CA SER A 116 -2.58 -3.23 -0.83
C SER A 116 -3.88 -4.01 -1.03
N ILE A 117 -4.48 -3.83 -2.22
CA ILE A 117 -5.64 -4.65 -2.60
C ILE A 117 -5.28 -6.15 -2.61
N GLY A 118 -4.04 -6.49 -2.99
CA GLY A 118 -3.55 -7.86 -2.92
C GLY A 118 -3.55 -8.42 -1.50
N ASP A 119 -3.16 -7.60 -0.53
CA ASP A 119 -3.19 -7.99 0.89
C ASP A 119 -4.62 -8.28 1.35
N VAL A 120 -5.58 -7.45 0.92
CA VAL A 120 -7.01 -7.63 1.23
C VAL A 120 -7.54 -8.92 0.63
N VAL A 121 -7.24 -9.16 -0.65
CA VAL A 121 -7.68 -10.37 -1.37
C VAL A 121 -7.10 -11.62 -0.71
N ASN A 122 -5.81 -11.62 -0.41
CA ASN A 122 -5.16 -12.76 0.26
C ASN A 122 -5.77 -13.04 1.63
N HIS A 123 -6.08 -11.99 2.38
CA HIS A 123 -6.74 -12.12 3.68
C HIS A 123 -8.12 -12.78 3.55
N LEU A 124 -8.92 -12.34 2.56
CA LEU A 124 -10.26 -12.89 2.32
C LEU A 124 -10.21 -14.33 1.86
N ILE A 125 -9.26 -14.68 0.99
CA ILE A 125 -9.06 -16.06 0.52
C ILE A 125 -8.70 -16.97 1.69
N ALA A 126 -7.78 -16.54 2.54
CA ALA A 126 -7.37 -17.32 3.72
C ALA A 126 -8.54 -17.53 4.66
N LYS A 127 -9.36 -16.52 4.86
CA LYS A 127 -10.55 -16.61 5.71
C LYS A 127 -11.58 -17.60 5.15
N ILE A 128 -11.84 -17.55 3.84
CA ILE A 128 -12.75 -18.49 3.18
C ILE A 128 -12.25 -19.93 3.31
N LYS A 129 -10.96 -20.15 3.10
CA LYS A 129 -10.36 -21.50 3.26
C LYS A 129 -10.49 -22.03 4.68
N GLU A 130 -10.29 -21.17 5.66
CA GLU A 130 -10.45 -21.54 7.07
C GLU A 130 -11.91 -21.94 7.38
N GLU A 131 -12.88 -21.15 6.94
CA GLU A 131 -14.31 -21.43 7.12
C GLU A 131 -14.70 -22.74 6.43
N ASN A 132 -14.21 -22.99 5.21
CA ASN A 132 -14.46 -24.25 4.50
C ASN A 132 -13.86 -25.45 5.23
N LYS A 133 -12.68 -25.32 5.77
CA LYS A 133 -12.04 -26.38 6.57
C LYS A 133 -12.87 -26.69 7.82
N ASN A 134 -13.28 -25.66 8.54
CA ASN A 134 -14.10 -25.81 9.76
C ASN A 134 -15.43 -26.48 9.45
N LEU A 135 -16.07 -26.14 8.34
CA LEU A 135 -17.32 -26.75 7.91
C LEU A 135 -17.12 -28.23 7.57
N LYS A 136 -16.05 -28.59 6.86
CA LYS A 136 -15.73 -29.99 6.54
C LYS A 136 -15.47 -30.80 7.80
N ASP A 137 -14.71 -30.24 8.73
CA ASP A 137 -14.43 -30.91 10.03
C ASP A 137 -15.72 -31.13 10.80
N TYR A 138 -16.62 -30.18 10.81
CA TYR A 138 -17.94 -30.29 11.45
C TYR A 138 -18.78 -31.42 10.82
N ILE A 139 -18.85 -31.45 9.48
CA ILE A 139 -19.58 -32.48 8.75
C ILE A 139 -18.97 -33.86 9.03
N ASN A 140 -17.64 -33.96 9.02
CA ASN A 140 -16.95 -35.24 9.21
C ASN A 140 -16.99 -35.74 10.67
N SER A 141 -17.36 -34.90 11.63
CA SER A 141 -17.47 -35.29 13.03
C SER A 141 -18.82 -35.97 13.39
N TYR A 142 -19.75 -35.99 12.42
CA TYR A 142 -21.02 -36.72 12.52
C TYR A 142 -21.06 -37.89 11.54
#